data_e37187544b1f0e536343dc644c01bc34
#
_entry.id   e37187544b1f0e536343dc644c01bc34
#
_cell.length_a   1.000
_cell.length_b   1.000
_cell.length_c   1.000
_cell.angle_alpha   90.00
_cell.angle_beta   90.00
_cell.angle_gamma   90.00
#
_symmetry.space_group_name_H-M   'P 1'
#
loop_
_entity.id
_entity.type
_entity.pdbx_description
1 polymer ?
#
loop_
_entity_poly.entity_id
_entity_poly.type
_entity_poly.pdbx_seq_one_letter_code
_entity_poly.pdbx_strand_id
1 'polypeptide(L)'
;MSNFFSKENMSKEKPYPPQYYQDYLRLKTILDSQKLKSDEYGQHAHDEMLFIIIHQVYELWFKQILFELDSVLDIFSKKEINETHIGTAVSRLSRIIEIQKILIDQIHVLETMTPMDFLDFRDFLIPASGFQSVQFRKIENKLGLKVEDRYTYGDANYCTYLHESDQEKIKASESEKSLFDLMESWLERTPFLNWGETSFWDEYEQAVSNMLHDDRRLIETNEKLSVIEKEKHLTEYAKTEVSFGVVLDKTLHNKMVEDGNWRLSLKATQAALLIQLYRDQPILLNPYRLLTKLADIDELFTTWRYRHALMVSRMIGRKIGTGGSTGSEYLNKTAEKHRIFTDISELTTFLIPRSALPSLPIEVQDNLGFYFHVKENK
;
A
#
# COMPACT_ATOMS: atom_id res chain seq x y z
N MET A 1 -42.07 51.40 -16.32
CA MET A 1 -42.35 50.31 -15.36
C MET A 1 -42.47 49.06 -16.17
N SER A 2 -41.43 48.40 -16.32
CA SER A 2 -40.97 47.09 -15.73
C SER A 2 -41.74 45.93 -16.30
N ASN A 3 -41.13 45.23 -17.24
CA ASN A 3 -41.33 43.80 -17.48
C ASN A 3 -39.98 43.16 -17.31
N PHE A 4 -39.65 42.82 -16.07
CA PHE A 4 -38.66 41.86 -15.69
C PHE A 4 -39.42 40.75 -14.92
N PHE A 5 -39.16 39.52 -15.25
CA PHE A 5 -39.66 38.24 -14.76
C PHE A 5 -40.62 37.50 -15.69
N SER A 6 -40.04 36.84 -16.67
CA SER A 6 -40.44 35.48 -17.04
C SER A 6 -39.29 34.76 -17.75
N LYS A 7 -38.27 34.38 -16.99
CA LYS A 7 -37.48 33.21 -17.38
C LYS A 7 -38.26 31.99 -16.91
N GLU A 8 -38.98 31.39 -17.84
CA GLU A 8 -39.52 30.05 -17.69
C GLU A 8 -38.41 29.10 -17.20
N ASN A 9 -38.50 28.69 -15.93
CA ASN A 9 -37.83 27.54 -15.41
C ASN A 9 -38.44 26.31 -16.09
N MET A 10 -38.03 26.02 -17.33
CA MET A 10 -38.16 24.68 -17.86
C MET A 10 -37.28 23.78 -16.99
N SER A 11 -37.88 23.13 -16.00
CA SER A 11 -37.31 21.99 -15.35
C SER A 11 -36.97 21.00 -16.47
N LYS A 12 -35.65 20.90 -16.80
CA LYS A 12 -35.18 19.82 -17.69
C LYS A 12 -35.61 18.53 -17.00
N GLU A 13 -36.63 17.88 -17.50
CA GLU A 13 -36.96 16.52 -17.09
C GLU A 13 -35.67 15.70 -17.14
N LYS A 14 -35.31 15.09 -16.01
CA LYS A 14 -34.13 14.23 -15.98
C LYS A 14 -34.36 13.06 -16.95
N PRO A 15 -33.44 12.82 -17.91
CA PRO A 15 -33.66 11.83 -18.96
C PRO A 15 -33.63 10.37 -18.45
N TYR A 16 -33.59 10.19 -17.13
CA TYR A 16 -33.42 8.89 -16.50
C TYR A 16 -34.72 8.48 -15.78
N PRO A 17 -35.20 7.25 -16.01
CA PRO A 17 -36.37 6.73 -15.30
C PRO A 17 -36.07 6.64 -13.80
N PRO A 18 -37.10 6.75 -12.94
CA PRO A 18 -36.98 6.49 -11.50
C PRO A 18 -36.45 5.10 -11.24
N GLN A 19 -35.51 4.99 -10.30
CA GLN A 19 -34.96 3.70 -9.88
C GLN A 19 -35.33 3.43 -8.43
N TYR A 20 -35.76 2.20 -8.16
CA TYR A 20 -36.02 1.72 -6.81
C TYR A 20 -34.74 1.17 -6.17
N TYR A 21 -34.61 1.35 -4.88
CA TYR A 21 -33.43 0.98 -4.10
C TYR A 21 -33.04 -0.50 -4.28
N GLN A 22 -34.03 -1.39 -4.22
CA GLN A 22 -33.80 -2.83 -4.37
C GLN A 22 -33.29 -3.22 -5.76
N ASP A 23 -33.81 -2.58 -6.80
CA ASP A 23 -33.45 -2.85 -8.19
C ASP A 23 -32.06 -2.30 -8.50
N TYR A 24 -31.79 -1.08 -8.06
CA TYR A 24 -30.48 -0.44 -8.23
C TYR A 24 -29.35 -1.25 -7.58
N LEU A 25 -29.56 -1.70 -6.35
CA LEU A 25 -28.57 -2.47 -5.60
C LEU A 25 -28.62 -3.97 -5.92
N ARG A 26 -29.57 -4.44 -6.73
CA ARG A 26 -29.75 -5.88 -7.04
C ARG A 26 -29.89 -6.74 -5.77
N LEU A 27 -30.59 -6.21 -4.75
CA LEU A 27 -30.62 -6.80 -3.41
C LEU A 27 -31.10 -8.25 -3.41
N LYS A 28 -32.12 -8.59 -4.22
CA LYS A 28 -32.58 -9.96 -4.34
C LYS A 28 -31.46 -10.94 -4.69
N THR A 29 -30.60 -10.59 -5.68
CA THR A 29 -29.48 -11.43 -6.10
C THR A 29 -28.46 -11.62 -4.98
N ILE A 30 -28.16 -10.54 -4.21
CA ILE A 30 -27.16 -10.57 -3.15
C ILE A 30 -27.68 -11.35 -1.94
N LEU A 31 -28.93 -11.09 -1.51
CA LEU A 31 -29.51 -11.68 -0.30
C LEU A 31 -29.99 -13.13 -0.48
N ASP A 32 -30.17 -13.59 -1.72
CA ASP A 32 -30.51 -14.98 -2.04
C ASP A 32 -29.28 -15.86 -2.36
N SER A 33 -28.06 -15.29 -2.23
CA SER A 33 -26.81 -15.98 -2.61
C SER A 33 -26.19 -16.83 -1.49
N GLN A 34 -26.68 -16.73 -0.26
CA GLN A 34 -26.20 -17.51 0.87
C GLN A 34 -26.91 -18.87 0.90
N LYS A 35 -26.16 -19.94 0.71
CA LYS A 35 -26.65 -21.31 0.77
C LYS A 35 -25.74 -22.15 1.66
N LEU A 36 -26.29 -22.62 2.77
CA LEU A 36 -25.56 -23.42 3.74
C LEU A 36 -25.34 -24.84 3.20
N LYS A 37 -24.08 -25.28 3.18
CA LYS A 37 -23.76 -26.66 2.84
C LYS A 37 -24.20 -27.63 3.93
N SER A 38 -24.14 -27.20 5.19
CA SER A 38 -24.67 -27.97 6.31
C SER A 38 -26.15 -28.34 6.13
N ASP A 39 -26.97 -27.44 5.58
CA ASP A 39 -28.39 -27.76 5.27
C ASP A 39 -28.52 -28.76 4.13
N GLU A 40 -27.71 -28.65 3.08
CA GLU A 40 -27.69 -29.59 1.96
C GLU A 40 -27.38 -31.03 2.42
N TYR A 41 -26.55 -31.18 3.49
CA TYR A 41 -26.22 -32.49 4.09
C TYR A 41 -27.11 -32.86 5.29
N GLY A 42 -28.14 -32.05 5.62
CA GLY A 42 -29.08 -32.33 6.71
C GLY A 42 -28.47 -32.18 8.11
N GLN A 43 -27.40 -31.38 8.25
CA GLN A 43 -26.68 -31.10 9.50
C GLN A 43 -26.56 -29.59 9.69
N HIS A 44 -27.66 -28.91 9.99
CA HIS A 44 -27.73 -27.45 10.12
C HIS A 44 -26.69 -26.91 11.11
N ALA A 45 -25.79 -26.05 10.63
CA ALA A 45 -24.83 -25.32 11.42
C ALA A 45 -25.11 -23.80 11.34
N HIS A 46 -25.59 -23.23 12.45
CA HIS A 46 -26.02 -21.82 12.51
C HIS A 46 -24.97 -20.82 12.03
N ASP A 47 -23.72 -21.00 12.44
CA ASP A 47 -22.64 -20.05 12.20
C ASP A 47 -22.03 -20.13 10.78
N GLU A 48 -22.44 -21.12 9.99
CA GLU A 48 -22.07 -21.18 8.57
C GLU A 48 -22.61 -19.97 7.79
N MET A 49 -23.78 -19.44 8.15
CA MET A 49 -24.32 -18.20 7.57
C MET A 49 -23.39 -17.01 7.80
N LEU A 50 -22.90 -16.85 9.04
CA LEU A 50 -21.93 -15.79 9.38
C LEU A 50 -20.65 -15.95 8.55
N PHE A 51 -20.12 -17.18 8.43
CA PHE A 51 -18.93 -17.49 7.66
C PHE A 51 -19.10 -17.11 6.18
N ILE A 52 -20.22 -17.47 5.56
CA ILE A 52 -20.50 -17.13 4.15
C ILE A 52 -20.59 -15.61 3.97
N ILE A 53 -21.39 -14.92 4.79
CA ILE A 53 -21.60 -13.47 4.66
C ILE A 53 -20.30 -12.72 4.79
N ILE A 54 -19.47 -13.03 5.80
CA ILE A 54 -18.18 -12.37 6.02
C ILE A 54 -17.28 -12.51 4.78
N HIS A 55 -17.16 -13.70 4.21
CA HIS A 55 -16.33 -13.92 3.03
C HIS A 55 -16.89 -13.23 1.77
N GLN A 56 -18.21 -13.21 1.59
CA GLN A 56 -18.84 -12.46 0.50
C GLN A 56 -18.60 -10.96 0.62
N VAL A 57 -18.65 -10.40 1.84
CA VAL A 57 -18.36 -8.99 2.08
C VAL A 57 -16.88 -8.66 1.82
N TYR A 58 -15.94 -9.54 2.19
CA TYR A 58 -14.54 -9.40 1.80
C TYR A 58 -14.36 -9.33 0.29
N GLU A 59 -15.00 -10.23 -0.46
CA GLU A 59 -14.92 -10.25 -1.93
C GLU A 59 -15.53 -8.99 -2.57
N LEU A 60 -16.59 -8.43 -1.99
CA LEU A 60 -17.16 -7.14 -2.44
C LEU A 60 -16.21 -5.97 -2.18
N TRP A 61 -15.53 -5.94 -1.03
CA TRP A 61 -14.51 -4.94 -0.75
C TRP A 61 -13.26 -5.11 -1.63
N PHE A 62 -12.83 -6.33 -1.90
CA PHE A 62 -11.74 -6.59 -2.85
C PHE A 62 -12.08 -6.08 -4.25
N LYS A 63 -13.33 -6.26 -4.68
CA LYS A 63 -13.81 -5.68 -5.95
C LYS A 63 -13.70 -4.16 -5.97
N GLN A 64 -14.09 -3.49 -4.87
CA GLN A 64 -13.96 -2.03 -4.78
C GLN A 64 -12.50 -1.59 -4.75
N ILE A 65 -11.62 -2.29 -4.02
CA ILE A 65 -10.18 -2.03 -4.01
C ILE A 65 -9.60 -2.14 -5.43
N LEU A 66 -9.94 -3.20 -6.17
CA LEU A 66 -9.50 -3.37 -7.55
C LEU A 66 -9.97 -2.23 -8.45
N PHE A 67 -11.22 -1.79 -8.30
CA PHE A 67 -11.76 -0.67 -9.07
C PHE A 67 -10.99 0.64 -8.82
N GLU A 68 -10.63 0.93 -7.57
CA GLU A 68 -9.80 2.10 -7.24
C GLU A 68 -8.36 1.95 -7.75
N LEU A 69 -7.76 0.75 -7.61
CA LEU A 69 -6.41 0.46 -8.11
C LEU A 69 -6.34 0.61 -9.63
N ASP A 70 -7.31 0.09 -10.37
CA ASP A 70 -7.37 0.22 -11.82
C ASP A 70 -7.36 1.69 -12.24
N SER A 71 -8.13 2.53 -11.55
CA SER A 71 -8.13 3.99 -11.77
C SER A 71 -6.76 4.64 -11.49
N VAL A 72 -6.03 4.17 -10.48
CA VAL A 72 -4.68 4.68 -10.16
C VAL A 72 -3.66 4.21 -11.22
N LEU A 73 -3.70 2.94 -11.60
CA LEU A 73 -2.85 2.38 -12.65
C LEU A 73 -3.06 3.12 -13.99
N ASP A 74 -4.29 3.41 -14.37
CA ASP A 74 -4.62 4.18 -15.57
C ASP A 74 -4.03 5.59 -15.53
N ILE A 75 -3.99 6.24 -14.36
CA ILE A 75 -3.37 7.56 -14.20
C ILE A 75 -1.86 7.46 -14.46
N PHE A 76 -1.17 6.52 -13.79
CA PHE A 76 0.28 6.42 -13.85
C PHE A 76 0.82 5.77 -15.13
N SER A 77 -0.03 5.09 -15.91
CA SER A 77 0.33 4.58 -17.23
C SER A 77 0.46 5.66 -18.32
N LYS A 78 -0.05 6.88 -18.05
CA LYS A 78 -0.01 7.99 -19.02
C LYS A 78 1.39 8.55 -19.20
N LYS A 79 1.66 9.06 -20.41
CA LYS A 79 2.93 9.75 -20.71
C LYS A 79 3.09 11.04 -19.92
N GLU A 80 1.98 11.74 -19.68
CA GLU A 80 1.92 13.01 -18.95
C GLU A 80 0.99 12.88 -17.74
N ILE A 81 1.48 13.25 -16.57
CA ILE A 81 0.76 13.22 -15.30
C ILE A 81 0.90 14.61 -14.69
N ASN A 82 -0.22 15.27 -14.47
CA ASN A 82 -0.27 16.58 -13.82
C ASN A 82 -0.70 16.46 -12.35
N GLU A 83 -0.60 17.54 -11.61
CA GLU A 83 -0.91 17.63 -10.18
C GLU A 83 -2.35 17.20 -9.84
N THR A 84 -3.33 17.52 -10.72
CA THR A 84 -4.73 17.09 -10.55
C THR A 84 -4.85 15.56 -10.59
N HIS A 85 -4.10 14.92 -11.48
CA HIS A 85 -4.05 13.46 -11.56
C HIS A 85 -3.48 12.84 -10.27
N ILE A 86 -2.41 13.43 -9.72
CA ILE A 86 -1.82 12.96 -8.46
C ILE A 86 -2.81 13.12 -7.31
N GLY A 87 -3.49 14.27 -7.22
CA GLY A 87 -4.55 14.49 -6.22
C GLY A 87 -5.69 13.47 -6.33
N THR A 88 -6.09 13.09 -7.55
CA THR A 88 -7.07 12.03 -7.79
C THR A 88 -6.55 10.67 -7.29
N ALA A 89 -5.31 10.30 -7.61
CA ALA A 89 -4.71 9.06 -7.15
C ALA A 89 -4.65 8.99 -5.62
N VAL A 90 -4.22 10.07 -4.94
CA VAL A 90 -4.22 10.19 -3.47
C VAL A 90 -5.62 9.93 -2.89
N SER A 91 -6.67 10.49 -3.51
CA SER A 91 -8.06 10.27 -3.08
C SER A 91 -8.48 8.80 -3.23
N ARG A 92 -8.10 8.12 -4.33
CA ARG A 92 -8.39 6.71 -4.57
C ARG A 92 -7.66 5.81 -3.56
N LEU A 93 -6.36 6.02 -3.36
CA LEU A 93 -5.58 5.28 -2.36
C LEU A 93 -6.10 5.51 -0.93
N SER A 94 -6.53 6.72 -0.60
CA SER A 94 -7.15 7.00 0.71
C SER A 94 -8.42 6.18 0.93
N ARG A 95 -9.24 5.97 -0.12
CA ARG A 95 -10.42 5.09 -0.01
C ARG A 95 -10.04 3.63 0.19
N ILE A 96 -8.98 3.14 -0.48
CA ILE A 96 -8.45 1.80 -0.26
C ILE A 96 -8.05 1.62 1.22
N ILE A 97 -7.37 2.60 1.80
CA ILE A 97 -6.96 2.59 3.22
C ILE A 97 -8.17 2.48 4.15
N GLU A 98 -9.23 3.26 3.92
CA GLU A 98 -10.44 3.16 4.75
C GLU A 98 -11.13 1.79 4.61
N ILE A 99 -11.14 1.21 3.40
CA ILE A 99 -11.65 -0.15 3.19
C ILE A 99 -10.78 -1.18 3.96
N GLN A 100 -9.45 -1.06 3.92
CA GLN A 100 -8.55 -1.96 4.63
C GLN A 100 -8.77 -1.93 6.16
N LYS A 101 -9.05 -0.75 6.74
CA LYS A 101 -9.43 -0.64 8.15
C LYS A 101 -10.70 -1.44 8.46
N ILE A 102 -11.73 -1.33 7.60
CA ILE A 102 -12.95 -2.13 7.73
C ILE A 102 -12.63 -3.63 7.64
N LEU A 103 -11.77 -4.06 6.71
CA LEU A 103 -11.36 -5.46 6.58
C LEU A 103 -10.67 -5.98 7.84
N ILE A 104 -9.86 -5.16 8.51
CA ILE A 104 -9.20 -5.52 9.77
C ILE A 104 -10.25 -5.65 10.89
N ASP A 105 -11.13 -4.66 11.02
CA ASP A 105 -12.16 -4.64 12.07
C ASP A 105 -13.18 -5.77 11.90
N GLN A 106 -13.47 -6.15 10.67
CA GLN A 106 -14.41 -7.21 10.34
C GLN A 106 -13.96 -8.60 10.83
N ILE A 107 -12.65 -8.82 11.05
CA ILE A 107 -12.14 -10.05 11.65
C ILE A 107 -12.78 -10.29 13.04
N HIS A 108 -13.02 -9.24 13.82
CA HIS A 108 -13.66 -9.35 15.13
C HIS A 108 -15.08 -9.97 15.07
N VAL A 109 -15.83 -9.69 14.00
CA VAL A 109 -17.15 -10.30 13.81
C VAL A 109 -17.00 -11.80 13.61
N LEU A 110 -16.02 -12.24 12.80
CA LEU A 110 -15.76 -13.67 12.61
C LEU A 110 -15.24 -14.34 13.89
N GLU A 111 -14.48 -13.64 14.72
CA GLU A 111 -13.98 -14.13 16.01
C GLU A 111 -15.07 -14.35 17.06
N THR A 112 -16.32 -13.93 16.82
CA THR A 112 -17.48 -14.25 17.69
C THR A 112 -17.90 -15.70 17.56
N MET A 113 -17.60 -16.36 16.43
CA MET A 113 -17.77 -17.81 16.23
C MET A 113 -16.77 -18.56 17.11
N THR A 114 -17.21 -19.63 17.77
CA THR A 114 -16.29 -20.48 18.54
C THR A 114 -15.62 -21.53 17.63
N PRO A 115 -14.46 -22.10 18.05
CA PRO A 115 -13.85 -23.22 17.35
C PRO A 115 -14.78 -24.43 17.16
N MET A 116 -15.68 -24.67 18.10
CA MET A 116 -16.65 -25.79 18.00
C MET A 116 -17.70 -25.53 16.93
N ASP A 117 -18.24 -24.29 16.87
CA ASP A 117 -19.21 -23.90 15.87
C ASP A 117 -18.64 -23.99 14.46
N PHE A 118 -17.34 -23.62 14.29
CA PHE A 118 -16.64 -23.79 13.02
C PHE A 118 -16.46 -25.26 12.62
N LEU A 119 -16.19 -26.15 13.58
CA LEU A 119 -16.01 -27.59 13.32
C LEU A 119 -17.30 -28.26 12.86
N ASP A 120 -18.47 -27.73 13.20
CA ASP A 120 -19.78 -28.31 12.81
C ASP A 120 -20.01 -28.29 11.29
N PHE A 121 -19.36 -27.35 10.55
CA PHE A 121 -19.51 -27.27 9.09
C PHE A 121 -18.18 -27.31 8.32
N ARG A 122 -17.04 -27.27 9.00
CA ARG A 122 -15.70 -27.19 8.37
C ARG A 122 -15.48 -28.27 7.30
N ASP A 123 -15.89 -29.50 7.56
CA ASP A 123 -15.62 -30.62 6.69
C ASP A 123 -16.41 -30.55 5.37
N PHE A 124 -17.53 -29.81 5.35
CA PHE A 124 -18.30 -29.55 4.13
C PHE A 124 -17.64 -28.50 3.21
N LEU A 125 -16.65 -27.77 3.70
CA LEU A 125 -15.95 -26.73 2.94
C LEU A 125 -14.80 -27.27 2.10
N ILE A 126 -14.25 -28.43 2.43
CA ILE A 126 -13.05 -28.98 1.76
C ILE A 126 -13.33 -29.26 0.27
N PRO A 127 -12.52 -28.79 -0.69
CA PRO A 127 -11.21 -28.07 -0.55
C PRO A 127 -11.30 -26.55 -0.63
N ALA A 128 -12.45 -25.91 -0.42
CA ALA A 128 -12.59 -24.45 -0.51
C ALA A 128 -11.72 -23.74 0.53
N SER A 129 -11.04 -22.69 0.10
CA SER A 129 -10.11 -21.93 0.92
C SER A 129 -10.02 -20.46 0.47
N GLY A 130 -9.80 -19.54 1.40
CA GLY A 130 -9.51 -18.13 1.11
C GLY A 130 -8.28 -17.91 0.22
N PHE A 131 -7.36 -18.88 0.15
CA PHE A 131 -6.24 -18.85 -0.81
C PHE A 131 -6.68 -18.89 -2.28
N GLN A 132 -7.92 -19.30 -2.53
CA GLN A 132 -8.53 -19.33 -3.86
C GLN A 132 -9.17 -18.00 -4.27
N SER A 133 -9.09 -16.93 -3.45
CA SER A 133 -9.61 -15.63 -3.85
C SER A 133 -8.79 -15.04 -5.00
N VAL A 134 -9.37 -15.06 -6.19
CA VAL A 134 -8.78 -14.48 -7.41
C VAL A 134 -8.63 -12.97 -7.27
N GLN A 135 -9.59 -12.30 -6.63
CA GLN A 135 -9.55 -10.86 -6.44
C GLN A 135 -8.39 -10.44 -5.53
N PHE A 136 -8.19 -11.15 -4.42
CA PHE A 136 -7.06 -10.87 -3.52
C PHE A 136 -5.70 -11.06 -4.23
N ARG A 137 -5.55 -12.12 -5.02
CA ARG A 137 -4.34 -12.35 -5.82
C ARG A 137 -4.09 -11.22 -6.83
N LYS A 138 -5.15 -10.75 -7.51
CA LYS A 138 -5.06 -9.61 -8.41
C LYS A 138 -4.67 -8.32 -7.70
N ILE A 139 -5.17 -8.08 -6.48
CA ILE A 139 -4.75 -6.92 -5.68
C ILE A 139 -3.24 -6.97 -5.42
N GLU A 140 -2.73 -8.12 -4.96
CA GLU A 140 -1.29 -8.31 -4.71
C GLU A 140 -0.46 -8.07 -5.99
N ASN A 141 -0.85 -8.65 -7.14
CA ASN A 141 -0.15 -8.48 -8.41
C ASN A 141 -0.18 -7.00 -8.86
N LYS A 142 -1.35 -6.36 -8.83
CA LYS A 142 -1.51 -4.96 -9.24
C LYS A 142 -0.76 -3.98 -8.35
N LEU A 143 -0.57 -4.28 -7.08
CA LEU A 143 0.29 -3.50 -6.19
C LEU A 143 1.77 -3.71 -6.50
N GLY A 144 2.19 -4.91 -6.92
CA GLY A 144 3.56 -5.21 -7.32
C GLY A 144 4.25 -6.31 -6.51
N LEU A 145 3.48 -7.22 -5.88
CA LEU A 145 4.06 -8.42 -5.29
C LEU A 145 4.44 -9.40 -6.41
N LYS A 146 5.74 -9.59 -6.59
CA LYS A 146 6.27 -10.48 -7.62
C LYS A 146 6.09 -11.95 -7.25
N VAL A 147 6.10 -12.83 -8.26
CA VAL A 147 5.93 -14.28 -8.06
C VAL A 147 7.09 -14.86 -7.24
N GLU A 148 8.31 -14.40 -7.48
CA GLU A 148 9.52 -14.80 -6.78
C GLU A 148 9.53 -14.38 -5.29
N ASP A 149 8.85 -13.29 -4.94
CA ASP A 149 8.77 -12.79 -3.56
C ASP A 149 7.68 -13.50 -2.75
N ARG A 150 6.83 -14.31 -3.42
CA ARG A 150 5.76 -15.04 -2.75
C ARG A 150 6.30 -16.19 -1.92
N TYR A 151 5.87 -16.23 -0.66
CA TYR A 151 6.12 -17.41 0.16
C TYR A 151 5.27 -18.57 -0.33
N THR A 152 5.92 -19.68 -0.72
CA THR A 152 5.28 -20.92 -1.16
C THR A 152 5.36 -21.97 -0.05
N TYR A 153 4.33 -22.81 0.08
CA TYR A 153 4.32 -23.95 0.98
C TYR A 153 4.59 -25.21 0.16
N GLY A 154 5.78 -25.79 0.31
CA GLY A 154 6.25 -26.87 -0.56
C GLY A 154 6.50 -26.43 -2.01
N ASP A 155 6.50 -27.37 -2.94
CA ASP A 155 6.75 -27.13 -4.37
C ASP A 155 5.49 -26.69 -5.15
N ALA A 156 4.35 -26.55 -4.48
CA ALA A 156 3.09 -26.20 -5.15
C ALA A 156 3.01 -24.71 -5.46
N ASN A 157 2.78 -24.39 -6.75
CA ASN A 157 2.44 -23.05 -7.18
C ASN A 157 1.15 -22.60 -6.46
N TYR A 158 1.11 -21.35 -6.00
CA TYR A 158 -0.05 -20.78 -5.29
C TYR A 158 -1.36 -20.81 -6.10
N CYS A 159 -1.29 -21.02 -7.41
CA CYS A 159 -2.42 -21.16 -8.31
C CYS A 159 -2.93 -22.60 -8.47
N THR A 160 -2.24 -23.61 -7.91
CA THR A 160 -2.52 -25.05 -8.17
C THR A 160 -3.95 -25.46 -7.84
N TYR A 161 -4.57 -24.84 -6.84
CA TYR A 161 -5.93 -25.17 -6.38
C TYR A 161 -7.02 -24.31 -7.00
N LEU A 162 -6.70 -23.53 -8.04
CA LEU A 162 -7.66 -22.68 -8.76
C LEU A 162 -8.19 -23.38 -10.02
N HIS A 163 -9.39 -23.02 -10.46
CA HIS A 163 -9.89 -23.42 -11.77
C HIS A 163 -8.98 -22.85 -12.89
N GLU A 164 -8.85 -23.55 -14.00
CA GLU A 164 -8.00 -23.13 -15.14
C GLU A 164 -8.29 -21.69 -15.60
N SER A 165 -9.59 -21.36 -15.74
CA SER A 165 -10.02 -20.00 -16.12
C SER A 165 -9.57 -18.91 -15.14
N ASP A 166 -9.39 -19.25 -13.87
CA ASP A 166 -8.94 -18.31 -12.83
C ASP A 166 -7.42 -18.24 -12.78
N GLN A 167 -6.72 -19.34 -13.04
CA GLN A 167 -5.27 -19.36 -13.23
C GLN A 167 -4.86 -18.45 -14.40
N GLU A 168 -5.57 -18.49 -15.52
CA GLU A 168 -5.33 -17.63 -16.69
C GLU A 168 -5.49 -16.13 -16.33
N LYS A 169 -6.54 -15.77 -15.58
CA LYS A 169 -6.77 -14.39 -15.13
C LYS A 169 -5.66 -13.87 -14.21
N ILE A 170 -5.13 -14.75 -13.35
CA ILE A 170 -4.04 -14.38 -12.44
C ILE A 170 -2.74 -14.22 -13.23
N LYS A 171 -2.40 -15.18 -14.10
CA LYS A 171 -1.21 -15.10 -14.96
C LYS A 171 -1.23 -13.87 -15.87
N ALA A 172 -2.40 -13.51 -16.41
CA ALA A 172 -2.54 -12.28 -17.18
C ALA A 172 -2.19 -11.04 -16.31
N SER A 173 -2.68 -11.00 -15.05
CA SER A 173 -2.38 -9.88 -14.14
C SER A 173 -0.93 -9.82 -13.67
N GLU A 174 -0.19 -10.92 -13.69
CA GLU A 174 1.25 -10.97 -13.38
C GLU A 174 2.12 -10.32 -14.48
N SER A 175 1.64 -10.35 -15.72
CA SER A 175 2.34 -9.77 -16.88
C SER A 175 2.06 -8.28 -17.10
N GLU A 176 1.08 -7.71 -16.39
CA GLU A 176 0.76 -6.28 -16.43
C GLU A 176 1.76 -5.48 -15.60
N LYS A 177 2.00 -4.22 -15.97
CA LYS A 177 2.77 -3.31 -15.11
C LYS A 177 2.03 -3.06 -13.80
N SER A 178 2.71 -3.30 -12.70
CA SER A 178 2.18 -3.06 -11.36
C SER A 178 2.20 -1.59 -10.97
N LEU A 179 1.52 -1.26 -9.87
CA LEU A 179 1.60 0.08 -9.28
C LEU A 179 3.02 0.42 -8.85
N PHE A 180 3.77 -0.56 -8.32
CA PHE A 180 5.18 -0.36 -7.98
C PHE A 180 6.00 0.06 -9.21
N ASP A 181 5.90 -0.66 -10.33
CA ASP A 181 6.64 -0.35 -11.57
C ASP A 181 6.27 1.03 -12.14
N LEU A 182 5.00 1.38 -12.10
CA LEU A 182 4.50 2.67 -12.58
C LEU A 182 4.93 3.82 -11.66
N MET A 183 4.96 3.59 -10.34
CA MET A 183 5.45 4.57 -9.36
C MET A 183 6.94 4.81 -9.51
N GLU A 184 7.73 3.75 -9.66
CA GLU A 184 9.17 3.86 -9.96
C GLU A 184 9.41 4.69 -11.23
N SER A 185 8.73 4.35 -12.33
CA SER A 185 8.82 5.06 -13.60
C SER A 185 8.38 6.53 -13.48
N TRP A 186 7.42 6.85 -12.60
CA TRP A 186 7.00 8.23 -12.32
C TRP A 186 8.04 8.98 -11.50
N LEU A 187 8.58 8.37 -10.46
CA LEU A 187 9.65 8.93 -9.64
C LEU A 187 10.89 9.26 -10.47
N GLU A 188 11.29 8.37 -11.38
CA GLU A 188 12.44 8.60 -12.27
C GLU A 188 12.27 9.81 -13.21
N ARG A 189 11.03 10.24 -13.44
CA ARG A 189 10.71 11.44 -14.24
C ARG A 189 10.58 12.71 -13.40
N THR A 190 10.74 12.61 -12.06
CA THR A 190 10.65 13.77 -11.18
C THR A 190 11.69 14.83 -11.56
N PRO A 191 11.25 16.06 -11.87
CA PRO A 191 12.19 17.17 -12.14
C PRO A 191 12.92 17.59 -10.86
N PHE A 192 13.88 18.51 -10.98
CA PHE A 192 14.58 19.13 -9.86
C PHE A 192 15.58 18.25 -9.09
N LEU A 193 15.98 17.11 -9.64
CA LEU A 193 17.08 16.29 -9.08
C LEU A 193 18.48 16.87 -9.40
N ASN A 194 18.59 17.69 -10.44
CA ASN A 194 19.81 18.38 -10.85
C ASN A 194 19.56 19.88 -10.93
N TRP A 195 20.38 20.69 -10.29
CA TRP A 195 20.23 22.14 -10.16
C TRP A 195 21.36 22.87 -10.93
N GLY A 196 21.34 22.82 -12.26
CA GLY A 196 22.36 23.48 -13.09
C GLY A 196 23.77 22.92 -12.87
N GLU A 197 24.73 23.76 -12.45
CA GLU A 197 26.11 23.34 -12.21
C GLU A 197 26.33 22.69 -10.84
N THR A 198 25.42 22.87 -9.87
CA THR A 198 25.48 22.25 -8.54
C THR A 198 24.51 21.07 -8.44
N SER A 199 25.01 19.99 -7.86
CA SER A 199 24.17 18.83 -7.54
C SER A 199 23.56 19.01 -6.16
N PHE A 200 22.24 18.89 -6.06
CA PHE A 200 21.57 18.76 -4.76
C PHE A 200 22.22 17.68 -3.89
N TRP A 201 22.63 16.59 -4.52
CA TRP A 201 23.16 15.43 -3.80
C TRP A 201 24.53 15.72 -3.17
N ASP A 202 25.35 16.57 -3.76
CA ASP A 202 26.64 16.97 -3.16
C ASP A 202 26.41 17.81 -1.89
N GLU A 203 25.43 18.73 -1.92
CA GLU A 203 25.06 19.52 -0.73
C GLU A 203 24.38 18.67 0.34
N TYR A 204 23.53 17.72 -0.06
CA TYR A 204 22.89 16.78 0.84
C TYR A 204 23.93 15.85 1.50
N GLU A 205 24.89 15.31 0.75
CA GLU A 205 26.00 14.50 1.26
C GLU A 205 26.79 15.28 2.29
N GLN A 206 27.11 16.54 2.02
CA GLN A 206 27.80 17.40 2.98
C GLN A 206 26.98 17.63 4.25
N ALA A 207 25.67 17.86 4.12
CA ALA A 207 24.76 18.03 5.26
C ALA A 207 24.68 16.76 6.11
N VAL A 208 24.57 15.58 5.47
CA VAL A 208 24.62 14.27 6.12
C VAL A 208 25.94 14.07 6.85
N SER A 209 27.08 14.35 6.20
CA SER A 209 28.40 14.22 6.79
C SER A 209 28.58 15.10 8.04
N ASN A 210 28.10 16.35 7.99
CA ASN A 210 28.12 17.25 9.13
C ASN A 210 27.26 16.74 10.29
N MET A 211 26.03 16.30 10.00
CA MET A 211 25.10 15.71 10.98
C MET A 211 25.73 14.48 11.65
N LEU A 212 26.25 13.57 10.85
CA LEU A 212 26.90 12.36 11.33
C LEU A 212 28.12 12.67 12.20
N HIS A 213 28.92 13.66 11.83
CA HIS A 213 30.07 14.12 12.64
C HIS A 213 29.60 14.65 14.02
N ASP A 214 28.57 15.48 14.04
CA ASP A 214 28.06 16.07 15.27
C ASP A 214 27.46 15.02 16.20
N ASP A 215 26.68 14.07 15.67
CA ASP A 215 26.11 12.96 16.43
C ASP A 215 27.19 12.07 17.04
N ARG A 216 28.22 11.74 16.27
CA ARG A 216 29.37 10.99 16.75
C ARG A 216 30.06 11.70 17.92
N ARG A 217 30.29 13.01 17.78
CA ARG A 217 30.87 13.85 18.81
C ARG A 217 30.04 13.86 20.07
N LEU A 218 28.70 13.92 19.96
CA LEU A 218 27.77 13.85 21.11
C LEU A 218 27.92 12.53 21.86
N ILE A 219 28.07 11.39 21.16
CA ILE A 219 28.30 10.10 21.80
C ILE A 219 29.66 10.07 22.52
N GLU A 220 30.71 10.51 21.87
CA GLU A 220 32.09 10.52 22.39
C GLU A 220 32.26 11.41 23.63
N THR A 221 31.61 12.56 23.63
CA THR A 221 31.71 13.57 24.73
C THR A 221 30.69 13.35 25.84
N ASN A 222 29.75 12.42 25.72
CA ASN A 222 28.72 12.17 26.73
C ASN A 222 29.33 11.57 28.01
N GLU A 223 29.38 12.36 29.07
CA GLU A 223 29.92 11.94 30.37
C GLU A 223 29.03 10.93 31.12
N LYS A 224 27.77 10.80 30.72
CA LYS A 224 26.83 9.85 31.35
C LYS A 224 26.96 8.43 30.81
N LEU A 225 27.64 8.22 29.70
CA LEU A 225 27.86 6.92 29.10
C LEU A 225 29.19 6.31 29.57
N SER A 226 29.15 5.07 29.99
CA SER A 226 30.37 4.27 30.22
C SER A 226 31.14 4.02 28.92
N VAL A 227 32.40 3.64 28.99
CA VAL A 227 33.22 3.31 27.84
C VAL A 227 32.59 2.21 26.98
N ILE A 228 32.03 1.19 27.60
CA ILE A 228 31.38 0.04 26.90
C ILE A 228 30.12 0.52 26.17
N GLU A 229 29.30 1.39 26.79
CA GLU A 229 28.11 1.93 26.15
C GLU A 229 28.46 2.85 24.97
N LYS A 230 29.49 3.68 25.10
CA LYS A 230 29.99 4.51 23.98
C LYS A 230 30.43 3.64 22.81
N GLU A 231 31.21 2.61 23.04
CA GLU A 231 31.69 1.68 22.01
C GLU A 231 30.51 0.98 21.31
N LYS A 232 29.51 0.53 22.06
CA LYS A 232 28.30 -0.05 21.51
C LYS A 232 27.53 0.95 20.66
N HIS A 233 27.32 2.18 21.14
CA HIS A 233 26.64 3.24 20.38
C HIS A 233 27.39 3.61 19.11
N LEU A 234 28.72 3.74 19.15
CA LEU A 234 29.54 4.03 17.97
C LEU A 234 29.50 2.90 16.93
N THR A 235 29.41 1.65 17.39
CA THR A 235 29.28 0.49 16.49
C THR A 235 27.93 0.50 15.76
N GLU A 236 26.83 0.77 16.45
CA GLU A 236 25.51 0.89 15.80
C GLU A 236 25.47 2.14 14.89
N TYR A 237 26.10 3.22 15.31
CA TYR A 237 26.18 4.45 14.54
C TYR A 237 26.95 4.26 13.22
N ALA A 238 28.04 3.51 13.22
CA ALA A 238 28.77 3.17 12.00
C ALA A 238 27.89 2.41 10.97
N LYS A 239 26.92 1.63 11.42
CA LYS A 239 25.94 0.98 10.52
C LYS A 239 25.01 2.01 9.88
N THR A 240 24.56 3.01 10.65
CA THR A 240 23.75 4.10 10.13
C THR A 240 24.51 4.92 9.07
N GLU A 241 25.80 5.21 9.33
CA GLU A 241 26.67 5.88 8.38
C GLU A 241 26.79 5.12 7.04
N VAL A 242 26.98 3.81 7.10
CA VAL A 242 27.01 2.94 5.90
C VAL A 242 25.67 2.94 5.18
N SER A 243 24.54 2.98 5.90
CA SER A 243 23.21 2.94 5.27
C SER A 243 22.92 4.15 4.39
N PHE A 244 23.45 5.37 4.69
CA PHE A 244 23.33 6.52 3.79
C PHE A 244 23.96 6.29 2.40
N GLY A 245 24.92 5.38 2.29
CA GLY A 245 25.47 4.97 0.99
C GLY A 245 24.42 4.42 0.02
N VAL A 246 23.29 3.89 0.51
CA VAL A 246 22.21 3.41 -0.36
C VAL A 246 21.64 4.52 -1.25
N VAL A 247 21.64 5.76 -0.80
CA VAL A 247 21.12 6.92 -1.56
C VAL A 247 22.21 7.77 -2.22
N LEU A 248 23.48 7.60 -1.83
CA LEU A 248 24.61 8.40 -2.28
C LEU A 248 25.56 7.63 -3.21
N ASP A 249 25.78 6.33 -2.98
CA ASP A 249 26.71 5.49 -3.75
C ASP A 249 25.96 4.54 -4.68
N LYS A 250 26.12 4.75 -5.99
CA LYS A 250 25.49 3.92 -7.02
C LYS A 250 25.91 2.45 -6.93
N THR A 251 27.16 2.17 -6.55
CA THR A 251 27.67 0.78 -6.48
C THR A 251 27.02 0.04 -5.32
N LEU A 252 26.94 0.70 -4.16
CA LEU A 252 26.26 0.13 -2.98
C LEU A 252 24.78 -0.03 -3.23
N HIS A 253 24.11 0.96 -3.84
CA HIS A 253 22.70 0.87 -4.20
C HIS A 253 22.42 -0.33 -5.10
N ASN A 254 23.18 -0.46 -6.19
CA ASN A 254 22.99 -1.60 -7.11
C ASN A 254 23.18 -2.94 -6.41
N LYS A 255 24.15 -3.05 -5.51
CA LYS A 255 24.34 -4.25 -4.71
C LYS A 255 23.13 -4.55 -3.81
N MET A 256 22.55 -3.54 -3.17
CA MET A 256 21.33 -3.73 -2.36
C MET A 256 20.15 -4.22 -3.19
N VAL A 257 20.04 -3.75 -4.45
CA VAL A 257 19.01 -4.22 -5.40
C VAL A 257 19.30 -5.67 -5.82
N GLU A 258 20.53 -6.00 -6.17
CA GLU A 258 20.96 -7.37 -6.54
C GLU A 258 20.73 -8.37 -5.40
N ASP A 259 21.00 -7.97 -4.16
CA ASP A 259 20.79 -8.79 -2.95
C ASP A 259 19.30 -8.89 -2.56
N GLY A 260 18.38 -8.22 -3.26
CA GLY A 260 16.94 -8.19 -2.98
C GLY A 260 16.54 -7.39 -1.73
N ASN A 261 17.47 -6.58 -1.18
CA ASN A 261 17.23 -5.74 -0.01
C ASN A 261 16.65 -4.36 -0.35
N TRP A 262 16.64 -3.99 -1.63
CA TRP A 262 16.08 -2.76 -2.18
C TRP A 262 15.46 -3.04 -3.54
N ARG A 263 14.38 -2.33 -3.92
CA ARG A 263 13.67 -2.57 -5.18
C ARG A 263 13.67 -1.37 -6.11
N LEU A 264 13.54 -0.16 -5.55
CA LEU A 264 13.55 1.07 -6.34
C LEU A 264 14.94 1.31 -6.96
N SER A 265 14.99 1.85 -8.18
CA SER A 265 16.23 2.36 -8.77
C SER A 265 16.79 3.51 -7.93
N LEU A 266 18.10 3.76 -8.02
CA LEU A 266 18.75 4.89 -7.33
C LEU A 266 18.03 6.21 -7.64
N LYS A 267 17.69 6.45 -8.89
CA LYS A 267 17.02 7.67 -9.33
C LYS A 267 15.62 7.82 -8.72
N ALA A 268 14.85 6.73 -8.67
CA ALA A 268 13.53 6.72 -8.04
C ALA A 268 13.64 6.91 -6.52
N THR A 269 14.62 6.25 -5.88
CA THR A 269 14.92 6.40 -4.45
C THR A 269 15.26 7.85 -4.11
N GLN A 270 16.15 8.47 -4.87
CA GLN A 270 16.52 9.87 -4.71
C GLN A 270 15.33 10.81 -4.92
N ALA A 271 14.51 10.58 -5.96
CA ALA A 271 13.30 11.38 -6.18
C ALA A 271 12.32 11.28 -5.01
N ALA A 272 12.09 10.07 -4.50
CA ALA A 272 11.21 9.85 -3.36
C ALA A 272 11.75 10.51 -2.08
N LEU A 273 13.07 10.46 -1.86
CA LEU A 273 13.72 11.14 -0.74
C LEU A 273 13.60 12.67 -0.86
N LEU A 274 13.86 13.25 -2.04
CA LEU A 274 13.69 14.69 -2.29
C LEU A 274 12.26 15.15 -1.97
N ILE A 275 11.24 14.39 -2.42
CA ILE A 275 9.85 14.66 -2.13
C ILE A 275 9.58 14.67 -0.61
N GLN A 276 10.18 13.76 0.14
CA GLN A 276 10.01 13.70 1.60
C GLN A 276 10.73 14.85 2.32
N LEU A 277 11.94 15.22 1.90
CA LEU A 277 12.74 16.28 2.49
C LEU A 277 12.07 17.66 2.30
N TYR A 278 11.51 17.90 1.11
CA TYR A 278 10.91 19.20 0.75
C TYR A 278 9.38 19.15 0.65
N ARG A 279 8.74 18.25 1.38
CA ARG A 279 7.29 18.06 1.39
C ARG A 279 6.46 19.31 1.71
N ASP A 280 7.09 20.32 2.33
CA ASP A 280 6.46 21.60 2.66
C ASP A 280 6.31 22.51 1.43
N GLN A 281 6.95 22.19 0.31
CA GLN A 281 6.75 22.88 -0.96
C GLN A 281 5.39 22.50 -1.58
N PRO A 282 4.59 23.48 -2.03
CA PRO A 282 3.22 23.24 -2.48
C PRO A 282 3.08 22.13 -3.51
N ILE A 283 3.94 22.10 -4.52
CA ILE A 283 3.85 21.10 -5.60
C ILE A 283 4.29 19.69 -5.15
N LEU A 284 5.09 19.57 -4.08
CA LEU A 284 5.54 18.29 -3.54
C LEU A 284 4.60 17.69 -2.50
N LEU A 285 3.58 18.43 -2.06
CA LEU A 285 2.65 17.98 -1.03
C LEU A 285 1.83 16.75 -1.46
N ASN A 286 1.26 16.75 -2.66
CA ASN A 286 0.50 15.59 -3.15
C ASN A 286 1.42 14.41 -3.50
N PRO A 287 2.59 14.58 -4.14
CA PRO A 287 3.61 13.54 -4.24
C PRO A 287 3.97 12.91 -2.89
N TYR A 288 4.22 13.71 -1.86
CA TYR A 288 4.47 13.21 -0.51
C TYR A 288 3.29 12.40 0.06
N ARG A 289 2.05 12.93 -0.07
CA ARG A 289 0.84 12.22 0.35
C ARG A 289 0.68 10.89 -0.39
N LEU A 290 1.00 10.86 -1.68
CA LEU A 290 0.94 9.65 -2.48
C LEU A 290 1.87 8.57 -1.93
N LEU A 291 3.15 8.90 -1.70
CA LEU A 291 4.12 7.98 -1.11
C LEU A 291 3.69 7.49 0.28
N THR A 292 3.19 8.39 1.12
CA THR A 292 2.64 8.02 2.44
C THR A 292 1.49 7.02 2.31
N LYS A 293 0.56 7.22 1.33
CA LYS A 293 -0.55 6.29 1.13
C LYS A 293 -0.11 4.92 0.66
N LEU A 294 0.96 4.79 -0.10
CA LEU A 294 1.52 3.50 -0.49
C LEU A 294 2.10 2.75 0.71
N ALA A 295 2.83 3.43 1.58
CA ALA A 295 3.32 2.86 2.83
C ALA A 295 2.16 2.44 3.76
N ASP A 296 1.15 3.31 3.95
CA ASP A 296 -0.05 3.02 4.75
C ASP A 296 -0.77 1.74 4.25
N ILE A 297 -0.93 1.57 2.92
CA ILE A 297 -1.57 0.39 2.32
C ILE A 297 -0.79 -0.89 2.64
N ASP A 298 0.53 -0.84 2.54
CA ASP A 298 1.41 -1.99 2.80
C ASP A 298 1.35 -2.41 4.29
N GLU A 299 1.39 -1.43 5.19
CA GLU A 299 1.28 -1.66 6.64
C GLU A 299 -0.09 -2.24 7.03
N LEU A 300 -1.17 -1.74 6.44
CA LEU A 300 -2.52 -2.24 6.72
C LEU A 300 -2.73 -3.67 6.19
N PHE A 301 -2.18 -4.02 5.01
CA PHE A 301 -2.21 -5.41 4.54
C PHE A 301 -1.38 -6.34 5.45
N THR A 302 -0.23 -5.87 5.92
CA THR A 302 0.59 -6.60 6.89
C THR A 302 -0.19 -6.84 8.18
N THR A 303 -0.83 -5.80 8.73
CA THR A 303 -1.67 -5.87 9.91
C THR A 303 -2.84 -6.84 9.72
N TRP A 304 -3.53 -6.76 8.57
CA TRP A 304 -4.62 -7.68 8.25
C TRP A 304 -4.15 -9.14 8.19
N ARG A 305 -3.00 -9.43 7.56
CA ARG A 305 -2.43 -10.78 7.49
C ARG A 305 -2.10 -11.32 8.88
N TYR A 306 -1.50 -10.52 9.76
CA TYR A 306 -1.22 -10.92 11.14
C TYR A 306 -2.50 -11.19 11.94
N ARG A 307 -3.49 -10.31 11.85
CA ARG A 307 -4.79 -10.50 12.51
C ARG A 307 -5.47 -11.77 12.01
N HIS A 308 -5.46 -12.00 10.70
CA HIS A 308 -6.00 -13.21 10.09
C HIS A 308 -5.26 -14.47 10.57
N ALA A 309 -3.93 -14.46 10.63
CA ALA A 309 -3.14 -15.56 11.14
C ALA A 309 -3.46 -15.92 12.59
N LEU A 310 -3.62 -14.90 13.45
CA LEU A 310 -4.01 -15.09 14.85
C LEU A 310 -5.42 -15.67 14.97
N MET A 311 -6.37 -15.17 14.20
CA MET A 311 -7.74 -15.70 14.15
C MET A 311 -7.74 -17.17 13.71
N VAL A 312 -7.04 -17.51 12.63
CA VAL A 312 -6.92 -18.91 12.14
C VAL A 312 -6.30 -19.82 13.21
N SER A 313 -5.21 -19.35 13.87
CA SER A 313 -4.59 -20.10 14.96
C SER A 313 -5.55 -20.38 16.11
N ARG A 314 -6.40 -19.40 16.46
CA ARG A 314 -7.43 -19.54 17.49
C ARG A 314 -8.53 -20.51 17.08
N MET A 315 -8.94 -20.52 15.79
CA MET A 315 -10.06 -21.33 15.30
C MET A 315 -9.71 -22.80 15.08
N ILE A 316 -8.55 -23.10 14.52
CA ILE A 316 -8.17 -24.48 14.16
C ILE A 316 -6.93 -25.01 14.89
N GLY A 317 -6.21 -24.17 15.62
CA GLY A 317 -4.97 -24.56 16.32
C GLY A 317 -3.91 -25.05 15.34
N ARG A 318 -3.40 -26.28 15.55
CA ARG A 318 -2.40 -26.92 14.70
C ARG A 318 -3.00 -27.83 13.62
N LYS A 319 -4.33 -27.84 13.46
CA LYS A 319 -4.97 -28.66 12.43
C LYS A 319 -4.63 -28.10 11.03
N ILE A 320 -4.60 -28.99 10.06
CA ILE A 320 -4.43 -28.61 8.65
C ILE A 320 -5.65 -27.79 8.21
N GLY A 321 -5.43 -26.64 7.57
CA GLY A 321 -6.48 -25.81 7.00
C GLY A 321 -7.24 -26.52 5.87
N THR A 322 -8.43 -26.04 5.51
CA THR A 322 -9.22 -26.60 4.41
C THR A 322 -8.50 -26.56 3.05
N GLY A 323 -7.55 -25.66 2.88
CA GLY A 323 -6.66 -25.55 1.71
C GLY A 323 -5.37 -26.40 1.78
N GLY A 324 -5.19 -27.27 2.77
CA GLY A 324 -4.08 -28.23 2.85
C GLY A 324 -2.77 -27.68 3.44
N SER A 325 -2.71 -26.43 3.89
CA SER A 325 -1.52 -25.84 4.54
C SER A 325 -1.58 -25.95 6.08
N THR A 326 -0.40 -25.78 6.75
CA THR A 326 -0.31 -25.68 8.23
C THR A 326 -0.87 -24.34 8.79
N GLY A 327 -1.83 -23.74 8.11
CA GLY A 327 -2.64 -22.62 8.57
C GLY A 327 -1.83 -21.40 9.05
N SER A 328 -1.67 -21.24 10.37
CA SER A 328 -1.12 -20.02 10.97
C SER A 328 0.36 -19.75 10.66
N GLU A 329 1.20 -20.79 10.52
CA GLU A 329 2.64 -20.61 10.25
C GLU A 329 2.85 -20.02 8.84
N TYR A 330 2.17 -20.56 7.84
CA TYR A 330 2.21 -20.04 6.48
C TYR A 330 1.73 -18.58 6.44
N LEU A 331 0.64 -18.27 7.12
CA LEU A 331 0.06 -16.91 7.16
C LEU A 331 1.01 -15.91 7.83
N ASN A 332 1.69 -16.29 8.91
CA ASN A 332 2.68 -15.42 9.55
C ASN A 332 3.85 -15.10 8.61
N LYS A 333 4.38 -16.10 7.90
CA LYS A 333 5.46 -15.91 6.93
C LYS A 333 5.03 -15.01 5.75
N THR A 334 3.77 -15.13 5.31
CA THR A 334 3.25 -14.21 4.28
C THR A 334 3.12 -12.79 4.80
N ALA A 335 2.77 -12.58 6.08
CA ALA A 335 2.72 -11.26 6.67
C ALA A 335 4.08 -10.57 6.72
N GLU A 336 5.14 -11.33 6.97
CA GLU A 336 6.52 -10.81 7.01
C GLU A 336 7.10 -10.51 5.62
N LYS A 337 6.83 -11.40 4.64
CA LYS A 337 7.51 -11.38 3.33
C LYS A 337 6.77 -10.61 2.23
N HIS A 338 5.43 -10.49 2.32
CA HIS A 338 4.62 -9.91 1.26
C HIS A 338 4.46 -8.39 1.42
N ARG A 339 5.54 -7.69 1.76
CA ARG A 339 5.60 -6.23 1.77
C ARG A 339 6.10 -5.73 0.41
N ILE A 340 5.45 -4.70 -0.11
CA ILE A 340 5.67 -4.23 -1.48
C ILE A 340 6.41 -2.88 -1.48
N PHE A 341 6.00 -1.96 -0.59
CA PHE A 341 6.50 -0.59 -0.54
C PHE A 341 7.47 -0.34 0.63
N THR A 342 8.24 -1.36 1.02
CA THR A 342 9.21 -1.29 2.12
C THR A 342 10.21 -0.16 1.91
N ASP A 343 10.75 0.01 0.70
CA ASP A 343 11.73 1.05 0.35
C ASP A 343 11.21 2.45 0.71
N ILE A 344 9.91 2.72 0.44
CA ILE A 344 9.29 4.02 0.75
C ILE A 344 9.27 4.27 2.27
N SER A 345 8.99 3.25 3.07
CA SER A 345 9.01 3.33 4.53
C SER A 345 10.42 3.53 5.06
N GLU A 346 11.39 2.86 4.48
CA GLU A 346 12.80 2.90 4.88
C GLU A 346 13.52 4.20 4.49
N LEU A 347 12.96 4.99 3.55
CA LEU A 347 13.47 6.35 3.27
C LEU A 347 13.54 7.23 4.52
N THR A 348 12.77 6.93 5.55
CA THR A 348 12.83 7.63 6.84
C THR A 348 14.23 7.60 7.46
N THR A 349 15.01 6.55 7.18
CA THR A 349 16.41 6.42 7.61
C THR A 349 17.31 7.53 7.09
N PHE A 350 16.98 8.08 5.92
CA PHE A 350 17.78 9.07 5.21
C PHE A 350 17.29 10.51 5.43
N LEU A 351 16.28 10.72 6.26
CA LEU A 351 15.82 12.08 6.57
C LEU A 351 16.82 12.79 7.50
N ILE A 352 17.08 14.04 7.19
CA ILE A 352 17.89 14.95 8.01
C ILE A 352 17.02 16.05 8.61
N PRO A 353 17.43 16.69 9.71
CA PRO A 353 16.69 17.81 10.29
C PRO A 353 16.47 18.95 9.29
N ARG A 354 15.32 19.63 9.37
CA ARG A 354 15.01 20.78 8.50
C ARG A 354 16.09 21.88 8.54
N SER A 355 16.72 22.09 9.69
CA SER A 355 17.78 23.08 9.85
C SER A 355 19.07 22.73 9.11
N ALA A 356 19.23 21.45 8.74
CA ALA A 356 20.41 20.97 8.00
C ALA A 356 20.11 20.77 6.49
N LEU A 357 18.85 20.99 6.05
CA LEU A 357 18.48 20.84 4.64
C LEU A 357 19.21 21.89 3.77
N PRO A 358 19.79 21.49 2.63
CA PRO A 358 20.29 22.42 1.64
C PRO A 358 19.24 23.44 1.21
N SER A 359 19.64 24.69 1.01
CA SER A 359 18.73 25.72 0.51
C SER A 359 18.43 25.48 -0.96
N LEU A 360 17.15 25.44 -1.32
CA LEU A 360 16.75 25.34 -2.74
C LEU A 360 17.16 26.61 -3.49
N PRO A 361 17.76 26.52 -4.69
CA PRO A 361 17.98 27.68 -5.57
C PRO A 361 16.66 28.43 -5.83
N ILE A 362 16.74 29.76 -6.01
CA ILE A 362 15.56 30.62 -6.20
C ILE A 362 14.71 30.12 -7.38
N GLU A 363 15.35 29.77 -8.48
CA GLU A 363 14.65 29.22 -9.67
C GLU A 363 13.87 27.94 -9.39
N VAL A 364 14.39 27.09 -8.50
CA VAL A 364 13.71 25.86 -8.06
C VAL A 364 12.57 26.20 -7.12
N GLN A 365 12.78 27.14 -6.18
CA GLN A 365 11.72 27.60 -5.26
C GLN A 365 10.53 28.22 -6.02
N ASP A 366 10.80 29.02 -7.04
CA ASP A 366 9.75 29.65 -7.87
C ASP A 366 8.94 28.61 -8.66
N ASN A 367 9.59 27.52 -9.09
CA ASN A 367 8.91 26.42 -9.77
C ASN A 367 8.13 25.49 -8.83
N LEU A 368 8.53 25.38 -7.57
CA LEU A 368 7.89 24.54 -6.56
C LEU A 368 6.81 25.29 -5.76
N GLY A 369 6.85 26.60 -5.76
CA GLY A 369 5.99 27.48 -4.97
C GLY A 369 4.76 27.97 -5.72
N PHE A 370 3.79 28.46 -4.97
CA PHE A 370 2.67 29.25 -5.46
C PHE A 370 2.42 30.41 -4.49
N TYR A 371 2.35 31.64 -5.02
CA TYR A 371 2.25 32.84 -4.22
C TYR A 371 0.91 33.56 -4.43
N PHE A 372 0.25 33.93 -3.32
CA PHE A 372 -0.93 34.80 -3.33
C PHE A 372 -0.45 36.25 -3.13
N HIS A 373 -0.61 37.07 -4.16
CA HIS A 373 -0.26 38.49 -4.09
C HIS A 373 -1.46 39.36 -3.73
N VAL A 374 -1.27 40.30 -2.83
CA VAL A 374 -2.27 41.37 -2.61
C VAL A 374 -2.23 42.28 -3.82
N LYS A 375 -3.38 42.53 -4.47
CA LYS A 375 -3.47 43.56 -5.49
C LYS A 375 -3.21 44.90 -4.82
N GLU A 376 -2.08 45.55 -5.12
CA GLU A 376 -1.93 46.97 -4.82
C GLU A 376 -2.98 47.74 -5.62
N ASN A 377 -3.95 48.34 -4.92
CA ASN A 377 -4.87 49.31 -5.54
C ASN A 377 -4.03 50.51 -6.00
N LYS A 378 -3.82 50.62 -7.31
CA LYS A 378 -3.29 51.84 -7.95
C LYS A 378 -4.33 52.92 -7.90
#